data_4b72ab6fd9b213c4b98af8659bdef1df
#
_entry.id   4b72ab6fd9b213c4b98af8659bdef1df
#
_cell.length_a   1.000
_cell.length_b   1.000
_cell.length_c   1.000
_cell.angle_alpha   90.00
_cell.angle_beta   90.00
_cell.angle_gamma   90.00
#
_symmetry.space_group_name_H-M   'P 1'
#
loop_
_entity.id
_entity.type
_entity.pdbx_description
1 polymer ?
#
loop_
_entity_poly.entity_id
_entity_poly.type
_entity_poly.pdbx_seq_one_letter_code
_entity_poly.pdbx_strand_id
1 'polypeptide(L)'
;MGVYTGIAQDNPTLNGGTAYSLNLVTPSIGGVALAATAAEINAAADTSTRLVAAADATLAVTVAAHDQKVVVLNRAAGVTATLPAATGSGAVFRFTTGTTVTSNNNIIKVADNTDVMSGSIYVTDQAAGTGTEFSTVAASDTITMNGTTSGGIAGGILTLIDVATNLYAVHGNIIGTGVEVTPFSATV
;
A
#
# COMPACT_ATOMS: atom_id res chain seq x y z
N MET A 1 -31.86 6.91 45.32
CA MET A 1 -31.38 6.14 44.18
C MET A 1 -30.21 6.92 43.57
N GLY A 2 -28.98 6.60 43.94
CA GLY A 2 -27.80 7.36 43.52
C GLY A 2 -27.46 7.03 42.09
N VAL A 3 -27.39 8.04 41.23
CA VAL A 3 -26.84 7.90 39.87
C VAL A 3 -25.33 7.83 40.06
N TYR A 4 -24.74 6.67 39.81
CA TYR A 4 -23.27 6.53 39.71
C TYR A 4 -22.81 7.22 38.45
N THR A 5 -22.35 8.45 38.55
CA THR A 5 -21.72 9.22 37.47
C THR A 5 -20.19 9.06 37.49
N GLY A 6 -19.70 7.96 37.94
CA GLY A 6 -18.28 7.63 37.91
C GLY A 6 -18.12 6.21 37.39
N ILE A 7 -17.19 6.00 36.48
CA ILE A 7 -16.66 4.66 36.19
C ILE A 7 -16.19 4.12 37.53
N ALA A 8 -16.83 3.04 38.01
CA ALA A 8 -16.33 2.34 39.17
C ALA A 8 -14.85 2.02 38.93
N GLN A 9 -13.98 2.62 39.73
CA GLN A 9 -12.51 2.31 39.69
C GLN A 9 -12.24 0.92 40.27
N ASP A 10 -13.25 0.26 40.76
CA ASP A 10 -13.16 -1.15 41.11
C ASP A 10 -13.21 -1.93 39.82
N ASN A 11 -12.02 -2.29 39.36
CA ASN A 11 -11.83 -3.35 38.38
C ASN A 11 -12.63 -4.57 38.91
N PRO A 12 -13.81 -4.88 38.35
CA PRO A 12 -14.51 -6.07 38.78
C PRO A 12 -13.61 -7.22 38.40
N THR A 13 -12.98 -7.85 39.38
CA THR A 13 -12.27 -9.11 39.20
C THR A 13 -13.31 -10.07 38.65
N LEU A 14 -13.26 -10.33 37.37
CA LEU A 14 -14.15 -11.27 36.69
C LEU A 14 -13.74 -12.68 37.12
N ASN A 15 -14.13 -13.06 38.33
CA ASN A 15 -14.05 -14.43 38.81
C ASN A 15 -15.14 -15.22 38.11
N GLY A 16 -14.78 -15.97 37.08
CA GLY A 16 -15.65 -16.98 36.53
C GLY A 16 -15.95 -16.91 35.02
N GLY A 17 -15.01 -16.55 34.20
CA GLY A 17 -15.02 -16.97 32.80
C GLY A 17 -16.13 -16.44 31.87
N THR A 18 -16.93 -15.47 32.30
CA THR A 18 -17.93 -14.85 31.42
C THR A 18 -17.41 -13.49 30.95
N ALA A 19 -17.19 -13.36 29.66
CA ALA A 19 -16.83 -12.08 29.05
C ALA A 19 -18.03 -11.12 29.12
N TYR A 20 -17.97 -10.14 29.99
CA TYR A 20 -18.91 -9.01 29.95
C TYR A 20 -18.44 -8.02 28.89
N SER A 21 -19.27 -7.71 27.92
CA SER A 21 -19.00 -6.62 26.99
C SER A 21 -19.28 -5.29 27.70
N LEU A 22 -18.24 -4.47 27.93
CA LEU A 22 -18.41 -3.10 28.40
C LEU A 22 -18.81 -2.24 27.20
N ASN A 23 -20.08 -1.85 27.14
CA ASN A 23 -20.54 -0.91 26.12
C ASN A 23 -20.27 0.52 26.61
N LEU A 24 -19.16 1.11 26.17
CA LEU A 24 -18.82 2.51 26.45
C LEU A 24 -19.46 3.39 25.37
N VAL A 25 -20.41 4.22 25.77
CA VAL A 25 -21.09 5.15 24.84
C VAL A 25 -20.12 6.21 24.31
N THR A 26 -19.13 6.62 25.13
CA THR A 26 -18.06 7.54 24.74
C THR A 26 -16.77 7.13 25.45
N PRO A 27 -15.98 6.21 24.87
CA PRO A 27 -14.70 5.86 25.45
C PRO A 27 -13.76 7.08 25.44
N SER A 28 -13.02 7.28 26.54
CA SER A 28 -12.05 8.38 26.62
C SER A 28 -10.71 7.87 27.20
N ILE A 29 -9.62 8.47 26.75
CA ILE A 29 -8.27 8.21 27.26
C ILE A 29 -7.73 9.54 27.77
N GLY A 30 -7.37 9.61 29.06
CA GLY A 30 -6.87 10.84 29.68
C GLY A 30 -7.85 12.01 29.63
N GLY A 31 -9.18 11.73 29.64
CA GLY A 31 -10.23 12.75 29.56
C GLY A 31 -10.57 13.22 28.14
N VAL A 32 -9.86 12.73 27.12
CA VAL A 32 -10.15 13.03 25.71
C VAL A 32 -11.03 11.93 25.13
N ALA A 33 -12.17 12.31 24.53
CA ALA A 33 -13.06 11.37 23.88
C ALA A 33 -12.38 10.66 22.72
N LEU A 34 -12.52 9.33 22.64
CA LEU A 34 -12.01 8.54 21.53
C LEU A 34 -13.02 8.60 20.38
N ALA A 35 -12.67 9.33 19.32
CA ALA A 35 -13.53 9.48 18.15
C ALA A 35 -13.39 8.29 17.17
N ALA A 36 -12.29 7.53 17.24
CA ALA A 36 -12.06 6.39 16.37
C ALA A 36 -12.99 5.23 16.71
N THR A 37 -13.53 4.59 15.69
CA THR A 37 -14.32 3.37 15.82
C THR A 37 -13.45 2.18 16.24
N ALA A 38 -14.06 1.14 16.80
CA ALA A 38 -13.33 -0.10 17.11
C ALA A 38 -12.67 -0.73 15.87
N ALA A 39 -13.29 -0.60 14.70
CA ALA A 39 -12.71 -1.10 13.44
C ALA A 39 -11.46 -0.33 13.06
N GLU A 40 -11.46 1.01 13.20
CA GLU A 40 -10.27 1.85 12.92
C GLU A 40 -9.14 1.58 13.92
N ILE A 41 -9.46 1.40 15.20
CA ILE A 41 -8.46 1.07 16.22
C ILE A 41 -7.85 -0.31 15.95
N ASN A 42 -8.69 -1.31 15.63
CA ASN A 42 -8.20 -2.65 15.33
C ASN A 42 -7.35 -2.67 14.06
N ALA A 43 -7.74 -1.94 13.01
CA ALA A 43 -6.96 -1.81 11.78
C ALA A 43 -5.59 -1.14 12.03
N ALA A 44 -5.55 -0.11 12.88
CA ALA A 44 -4.31 0.57 13.24
C ALA A 44 -3.39 -0.31 14.13
N ALA A 45 -3.98 -1.14 14.99
CA ALA A 45 -3.25 -2.01 15.91
C ALA A 45 -2.83 -3.35 15.26
N ASP A 46 -3.52 -3.78 14.20
CA ASP A 46 -3.23 -5.06 13.53
C ASP A 46 -1.96 -4.94 12.68
N THR A 47 -0.89 -5.49 13.22
CA THR A 47 0.41 -5.59 12.53
C THR A 47 0.61 -6.94 11.83
N SER A 48 -0.30 -7.88 11.99
CA SER A 48 -0.19 -9.25 11.47
C SER A 48 -0.32 -9.33 9.95
N THR A 49 -0.94 -8.31 9.33
CA THR A 49 -1.23 -8.26 7.89
C THR A 49 -0.49 -7.13 7.17
N ARG A 50 0.72 -6.78 7.62
CA ARG A 50 1.53 -5.72 6.97
C ARG A 50 2.03 -6.11 5.59
N LEU A 51 2.10 -7.41 5.29
CA LEU A 51 2.42 -7.93 3.98
C LEU A 51 1.16 -8.50 3.31
N VAL A 52 0.91 -8.10 2.08
CA VAL A 52 -0.16 -8.63 1.24
C VAL A 52 0.47 -9.28 0.01
N ALA A 53 0.36 -10.61 -0.09
CA ALA A 53 0.91 -11.33 -1.24
C ALA A 53 -0.07 -11.25 -2.43
N ALA A 54 0.37 -10.68 -3.54
CA ALA A 54 -0.33 -10.70 -4.82
C ALA A 54 0.19 -11.86 -5.66
N ALA A 55 -0.52 -12.99 -5.63
CA ALA A 55 -0.17 -14.21 -6.36
C ALA A 55 -1.05 -14.43 -7.60
N ASP A 56 -2.17 -13.73 -7.71
CA ASP A 56 -3.08 -13.79 -8.86
C ASP A 56 -2.59 -12.89 -9.99
N ALA A 57 -3.13 -13.10 -11.19
CA ALA A 57 -2.79 -12.30 -12.38
C ALA A 57 -3.20 -10.83 -12.26
N THR A 58 -4.22 -10.55 -11.47
CA THR A 58 -4.77 -9.20 -11.26
C THR A 58 -4.97 -8.94 -9.77
N LEU A 59 -4.73 -7.71 -9.36
CA LEU A 59 -4.99 -7.21 -8.01
C LEU A 59 -5.74 -5.88 -8.10
N ALA A 60 -6.94 -5.82 -7.55
CA ALA A 60 -7.61 -4.55 -7.27
C ALA A 60 -7.08 -4.00 -5.94
N VAL A 61 -6.28 -2.94 -6.00
CA VAL A 61 -5.76 -2.27 -4.81
C VAL A 61 -6.87 -1.42 -4.20
N THR A 62 -7.04 -1.48 -2.89
CA THR A 62 -8.01 -0.66 -2.16
C THR A 62 -7.36 -0.02 -0.93
N VAL A 63 -7.81 1.14 -0.51
CA VAL A 63 -7.33 1.80 0.71
C VAL A 63 -7.52 0.88 1.92
N ALA A 64 -8.72 0.30 2.07
CA ALA A 64 -9.04 -0.53 3.23
C ALA A 64 -8.13 -1.76 3.41
N ALA A 65 -7.69 -2.38 2.31
CA ALA A 65 -6.89 -3.60 2.36
C ALA A 65 -5.37 -3.36 2.25
N HIS A 66 -4.94 -2.24 1.65
CA HIS A 66 -3.55 -2.08 1.21
C HIS A 66 -2.85 -0.80 1.71
N ASP A 67 -3.59 0.17 2.30
CA ASP A 67 -2.96 1.38 2.85
C ASP A 67 -1.95 1.02 3.95
N GLN A 68 -0.79 1.69 3.92
CA GLN A 68 0.34 1.49 4.84
C GLN A 68 0.93 0.06 4.84
N LYS A 69 0.53 -0.80 3.91
CA LYS A 69 1.04 -2.17 3.78
C LYS A 69 2.03 -2.30 2.63
N VAL A 70 2.75 -3.40 2.61
CA VAL A 70 3.62 -3.78 1.49
C VAL A 70 2.94 -4.87 0.68
N VAL A 71 2.62 -4.58 -0.57
CA VAL A 71 2.12 -5.53 -1.55
C VAL A 71 3.31 -6.24 -2.19
N VAL A 72 3.39 -7.53 -2.00
CA VAL A 72 4.44 -8.38 -2.58
C VAL A 72 3.92 -8.96 -3.89
N LEU A 73 4.47 -8.52 -5.02
CA LEU A 73 4.16 -9.06 -6.34
C LEU A 73 4.86 -10.43 -6.47
N ASN A 74 4.12 -11.49 -6.17
CA ASN A 74 4.68 -12.82 -5.97
C ASN A 74 4.24 -13.82 -7.06
N ARG A 75 4.36 -13.42 -8.33
CA ARG A 75 3.99 -14.24 -9.47
C ARG A 75 4.98 -14.06 -10.62
N ALA A 76 5.68 -15.14 -11.00
CA ALA A 76 6.66 -15.13 -12.11
C ALA A 76 6.04 -14.76 -13.47
N ALA A 77 4.74 -15.04 -13.66
CA ALA A 77 4.02 -14.64 -14.87
C ALA A 77 3.45 -13.22 -14.81
N GLY A 78 3.92 -12.39 -13.86
CA GLY A 78 3.49 -11.00 -13.70
C GLY A 78 2.12 -10.82 -13.03
N VAL A 79 1.93 -9.66 -12.43
CA VAL A 79 0.70 -9.20 -11.75
C VAL A 79 0.33 -7.83 -12.29
N THR A 80 -0.94 -7.63 -12.65
CA THR A 80 -1.48 -6.29 -12.91
C THR A 80 -2.20 -5.78 -11.68
N ALA A 81 -1.61 -4.81 -11.00
CA ALA A 81 -2.20 -4.11 -9.86
C ALA A 81 -2.86 -2.81 -10.35
N THR A 82 -4.16 -2.66 -10.10
CA THR A 82 -4.90 -1.42 -10.41
C THR A 82 -5.14 -0.66 -9.11
N LEU A 83 -4.65 0.58 -9.03
CA LEU A 83 -4.84 1.48 -7.89
C LEU A 83 -6.30 1.95 -7.81
N PRO A 84 -6.79 2.37 -6.63
CA PRO A 84 -8.05 3.09 -6.55
C PRO A 84 -7.96 4.45 -7.24
N ALA A 85 -9.08 5.14 -7.43
CA ALA A 85 -9.08 6.52 -7.93
C ALA A 85 -8.33 7.45 -6.94
N ALA A 86 -7.52 8.37 -7.48
CA ALA A 86 -6.78 9.33 -6.69
C ALA A 86 -7.70 10.45 -6.19
N THR A 87 -7.81 10.61 -4.88
CA THR A 87 -8.72 11.56 -4.22
C THR A 87 -8.02 12.55 -3.30
N GLY A 88 -6.71 12.39 -3.09
CA GLY A 88 -5.95 13.14 -2.09
C GLY A 88 -6.16 12.61 -0.68
N SER A 89 -6.41 11.31 -0.54
CA SER A 89 -6.65 10.65 0.75
C SER A 89 -5.41 10.55 1.64
N GLY A 90 -4.22 10.72 1.09
CA GLY A 90 -2.95 10.46 1.78
C GLY A 90 -2.61 8.97 1.89
N ALA A 91 -3.38 8.06 1.29
CA ALA A 91 -3.11 6.63 1.31
C ALA A 91 -1.75 6.30 0.68
N VAL A 92 -1.03 5.39 1.32
CA VAL A 92 0.33 5.00 0.92
C VAL A 92 0.35 3.54 0.52
N PHE A 93 0.65 3.29 -0.75
CA PHE A 93 0.77 1.95 -1.31
C PHE A 93 2.24 1.65 -1.59
N ARG A 94 2.75 0.56 -1.01
CA ARG A 94 4.13 0.09 -1.24
C ARG A 94 4.09 -1.23 -1.97
N PHE A 95 4.90 -1.35 -3.00
CA PHE A 95 5.03 -2.58 -3.78
C PHE A 95 6.48 -3.07 -3.76
N THR A 96 6.66 -4.38 -3.67
CA THR A 96 7.95 -5.03 -3.86
C THR A 96 7.79 -6.23 -4.77
N THR A 97 8.78 -6.51 -5.59
CA THR A 97 8.81 -7.74 -6.39
C THR A 97 9.33 -8.89 -5.52
N GLY A 98 8.45 -9.82 -5.16
CA GLY A 98 8.81 -11.02 -4.40
C GLY A 98 9.38 -12.12 -5.28
N THR A 99 8.80 -12.29 -6.47
CA THR A 99 9.26 -13.26 -7.48
C THR A 99 9.62 -12.53 -8.77
N THR A 100 10.83 -12.76 -9.28
CA THR A 100 11.27 -12.20 -10.56
C THR A 100 10.29 -12.56 -11.68
N VAL A 101 9.90 -11.56 -12.46
CA VAL A 101 9.04 -11.75 -13.62
C VAL A 101 9.81 -12.45 -14.73
N THR A 102 9.24 -13.49 -15.29
CA THR A 102 9.83 -14.28 -16.38
C THR A 102 8.97 -14.34 -17.65
N SER A 103 7.68 -14.02 -17.53
CA SER A 103 6.76 -13.90 -18.66
C SER A 103 5.64 -12.91 -18.30
N ASN A 104 5.13 -12.15 -19.26
CA ASN A 104 4.32 -10.96 -19.06
C ASN A 104 5.06 -9.95 -18.16
N ASN A 105 4.40 -8.97 -17.60
CA ASN A 105 5.01 -7.91 -16.80
C ASN A 105 4.33 -7.80 -15.43
N ASN A 106 5.04 -7.31 -14.43
CA ASN A 106 4.37 -6.66 -13.31
C ASN A 106 3.97 -5.26 -13.77
N ILE A 107 2.70 -4.94 -13.62
CA ILE A 107 2.11 -3.66 -14.02
C ILE A 107 1.44 -3.05 -12.80
N ILE A 108 1.75 -1.80 -12.51
CA ILE A 108 1.02 -0.99 -11.53
C ILE A 108 0.43 0.16 -12.32
N LYS A 109 -0.89 0.28 -12.32
CA LYS A 109 -1.60 1.29 -13.09
C LYS A 109 -2.67 1.99 -12.28
N VAL A 110 -3.02 3.20 -12.68
CA VAL A 110 -4.13 3.95 -12.10
C VAL A 110 -5.49 3.36 -12.49
N ALA A 111 -6.56 3.84 -11.86
CA ALA A 111 -7.92 3.35 -12.08
C ALA A 111 -8.45 3.67 -13.48
N ASP A 112 -8.19 4.88 -13.95
CA ASP A 112 -8.66 5.40 -15.22
C ASP A 112 -7.69 6.43 -15.81
N ASN A 113 -7.95 6.93 -16.99
CA ASN A 113 -7.09 7.85 -17.74
C ASN A 113 -7.12 9.31 -17.24
N THR A 114 -7.82 9.62 -16.16
CA THR A 114 -7.82 10.95 -15.54
C THR A 114 -6.78 11.04 -14.43
N ASP A 115 -6.46 9.91 -13.82
CA ASP A 115 -5.43 9.81 -12.80
C ASP A 115 -4.05 9.73 -13.45
N VAL A 116 -3.06 10.39 -12.84
CA VAL A 116 -1.66 10.38 -13.31
C VAL A 116 -0.70 10.14 -12.18
N MET A 117 0.53 9.78 -12.52
CA MET A 117 1.65 9.61 -11.61
C MET A 117 2.68 10.73 -11.82
N SER A 118 3.24 11.25 -10.73
CA SER A 118 4.32 12.25 -10.77
C SER A 118 5.45 11.87 -9.82
N GLY A 119 6.68 11.85 -10.32
CA GLY A 119 7.86 11.53 -9.54
C GLY A 119 8.93 10.80 -10.34
N SER A 120 9.77 10.03 -9.67
CA SER A 120 10.86 9.29 -10.31
C SER A 120 11.09 7.91 -9.71
N ILE A 121 11.66 7.03 -10.50
CA ILE A 121 12.07 5.67 -10.12
C ILE A 121 13.51 5.47 -10.56
N TYR A 122 14.34 4.96 -9.64
CA TYR A 122 15.68 4.48 -9.96
C TYR A 122 15.63 3.00 -10.32
N VAL A 123 16.07 2.65 -11.53
CA VAL A 123 16.23 1.26 -11.97
C VAL A 123 17.69 0.88 -11.79
N THR A 124 17.97 -0.03 -10.87
CA THR A 124 19.32 -0.53 -10.60
C THR A 124 19.64 -1.67 -11.55
N ASP A 125 20.75 -1.59 -12.29
CA ASP A 125 21.32 -2.74 -12.99
C ASP A 125 22.04 -3.65 -12.01
N GLN A 126 21.44 -4.79 -11.73
CA GLN A 126 21.99 -5.78 -10.79
C GLN A 126 23.32 -6.36 -11.30
N ALA A 127 23.51 -6.47 -12.61
CA ALA A 127 24.70 -7.07 -13.19
C ALA A 127 25.89 -6.09 -13.20
N ALA A 128 25.64 -4.81 -13.49
CA ALA A 128 26.69 -3.80 -13.57
C ALA A 128 26.94 -3.07 -12.25
N GLY A 129 26.00 -3.14 -11.29
CA GLY A 129 26.05 -2.38 -10.03
C GLY A 129 25.87 -0.86 -10.24
N THR A 130 25.27 -0.47 -11.35
CA THR A 130 24.92 0.91 -11.74
C THR A 130 23.41 1.07 -11.81
N GLY A 131 22.91 2.13 -12.41
CA GLY A 131 21.49 2.27 -12.69
C GLY A 131 21.14 3.65 -13.21
N THR A 132 19.90 3.79 -13.63
CA THR A 132 19.38 5.00 -14.27
C THR A 132 18.11 5.47 -13.55
N GLU A 133 17.99 6.76 -13.32
CA GLU A 133 16.77 7.39 -12.83
C GLU A 133 15.87 7.77 -14.00
N PHE A 134 14.61 7.41 -13.90
CA PHE A 134 13.57 7.78 -14.85
C PHE A 134 12.51 8.61 -14.15
N SER A 135 12.16 9.75 -14.75
CA SER A 135 11.06 10.61 -14.29
C SER A 135 9.80 10.36 -15.09
N THR A 136 8.67 10.59 -14.47
CA THR A 136 7.37 10.61 -15.15
C THR A 136 7.27 11.77 -16.14
N VAL A 137 6.40 11.62 -17.12
CA VAL A 137 5.88 12.72 -17.96
C VAL A 137 4.43 13.01 -17.57
N ALA A 138 3.86 14.11 -18.05
CA ALA A 138 2.54 14.59 -17.61
C ALA A 138 1.39 13.56 -17.73
N ALA A 139 1.49 12.63 -18.68
CA ALA A 139 0.47 11.59 -18.90
C ALA A 139 0.89 10.21 -18.37
N SER A 140 1.92 10.12 -17.53
CA SER A 140 2.33 8.83 -16.96
C SER A 140 1.24 8.30 -16.03
N ASP A 141 0.71 7.13 -16.32
CA ASP A 141 -0.38 6.49 -15.60
C ASP A 141 -0.08 5.02 -15.24
N THR A 142 1.01 4.48 -15.79
CA THR A 142 1.35 3.07 -15.69
C THR A 142 2.85 2.90 -15.46
N ILE A 143 3.19 1.96 -14.56
CA ILE A 143 4.55 1.46 -14.31
C ILE A 143 4.60 0.01 -14.79
N THR A 144 5.49 -0.30 -15.74
CA THR A 144 5.67 -1.64 -16.30
C THR A 144 7.05 -2.17 -15.99
N MET A 145 7.11 -3.29 -15.30
CA MET A 145 8.35 -3.97 -14.91
C MET A 145 8.43 -5.32 -15.64
N ASN A 146 9.38 -5.45 -16.56
CA ASN A 146 9.46 -6.58 -17.53
C ASN A 146 10.34 -7.76 -17.07
N GLY A 147 10.88 -7.71 -15.87
CA GLY A 147 11.79 -8.74 -15.35
C GLY A 147 13.25 -8.59 -15.80
N THR A 148 13.55 -7.53 -16.59
CA THR A 148 14.89 -7.21 -17.10
C THR A 148 15.12 -5.70 -17.07
N THR A 149 15.03 -5.02 -18.18
CA THR A 149 15.50 -3.65 -18.39
C THR A 149 14.65 -2.57 -17.72
N SER A 150 13.36 -2.81 -17.46
CA SER A 150 12.48 -1.86 -16.75
C SER A 150 12.16 -2.28 -15.30
N GLY A 151 13.00 -3.11 -14.69
CA GLY A 151 12.79 -3.64 -13.36
C GLY A 151 12.00 -4.95 -13.35
N GLY A 152 11.56 -5.40 -12.16
CA GLY A 152 10.79 -6.64 -12.03
C GLY A 152 11.64 -7.87 -11.64
N ILE A 153 12.91 -7.69 -11.35
CA ILE A 153 13.73 -8.66 -10.61
C ILE A 153 13.36 -8.57 -9.13
N ALA A 154 13.41 -9.70 -8.42
CA ALA A 154 13.05 -9.77 -7.00
C ALA A 154 13.85 -8.76 -6.14
N GLY A 155 13.18 -8.07 -5.26
CA GLY A 155 13.70 -6.96 -4.47
C GLY A 155 13.22 -5.60 -4.99
N GLY A 156 13.78 -4.53 -4.46
CA GLY A 156 13.33 -3.18 -4.76
C GLY A 156 12.02 -2.80 -4.08
N ILE A 157 11.74 -1.52 -3.98
CA ILE A 157 10.50 -0.99 -3.40
C ILE A 157 10.03 0.20 -4.21
N LEU A 158 8.76 0.21 -4.53
CA LEU A 158 8.01 1.35 -5.06
C LEU A 158 7.04 1.85 -4.01
N THR A 159 6.92 3.16 -3.89
CA THR A 159 5.92 3.82 -3.05
C THR A 159 5.09 4.76 -3.90
N LEU A 160 3.77 4.63 -3.82
CA LEU A 160 2.81 5.53 -4.43
C LEU A 160 1.93 6.13 -3.32
N ILE A 161 1.75 7.45 -3.36
CA ILE A 161 0.98 8.20 -2.37
C ILE A 161 -0.14 8.93 -3.09
N ASP A 162 -1.36 8.75 -2.66
CA ASP A 162 -2.52 9.51 -3.13
C ASP A 162 -2.46 10.94 -2.55
N VAL A 163 -1.87 11.88 -3.28
CA VAL A 163 -1.56 13.24 -2.78
C VAL A 163 -2.59 14.30 -3.14
N ALA A 164 -3.37 14.07 -4.20
CA ALA A 164 -4.41 14.99 -4.63
C ALA A 164 -5.40 14.27 -5.55
N THR A 165 -6.53 14.91 -5.83
CA THR A 165 -7.44 14.43 -6.87
C THR A 165 -6.70 14.24 -8.20
N ASN A 166 -6.83 13.08 -8.78
CA ASN A 166 -6.20 12.64 -10.03
C ASN A 166 -4.65 12.60 -10.00
N LEU A 167 -4.02 12.53 -8.80
CA LEU A 167 -2.55 12.56 -8.72
C LEU A 167 -1.99 11.61 -7.66
N TYR A 168 -1.16 10.69 -8.11
CA TYR A 168 -0.26 9.90 -7.29
C TYR A 168 1.17 10.43 -7.34
N ALA A 169 1.78 10.70 -6.18
CA ALA A 169 3.23 10.85 -6.10
C ALA A 169 3.88 9.47 -6.12
N VAL A 170 4.94 9.30 -6.92
CA VAL A 170 5.66 8.04 -7.04
C VAL A 170 7.15 8.21 -6.81
N HIS A 171 7.74 7.28 -6.07
CA HIS A 171 9.19 7.16 -5.94
C HIS A 171 9.59 5.73 -5.58
N GLY A 172 10.83 5.40 -5.83
CA GLY A 172 11.37 4.11 -5.42
C GLY A 172 12.62 3.68 -6.14
N ASN A 173 13.06 2.48 -5.80
CA ASN A 173 14.14 1.78 -6.46
C ASN A 173 13.66 0.39 -6.84
N ILE A 174 13.83 0.03 -8.09
CA ILE A 174 13.51 -1.30 -8.62
C ILE A 174 14.75 -1.93 -9.24
N ILE A 175 14.76 -3.25 -9.30
CA ILE A 175 15.93 -4.00 -9.76
C ILE A 175 15.67 -4.50 -11.18
N GLY A 176 16.58 -4.18 -12.08
CA GLY A 176 16.63 -4.63 -13.46
C GLY A 176 17.99 -5.22 -13.81
N THR A 177 18.23 -5.43 -15.09
CA THR A 177 19.51 -5.84 -15.67
C THR A 177 19.60 -5.45 -17.14
N GLY A 178 20.82 -5.21 -17.63
CA GLY A 178 21.06 -4.75 -18.99
C GLY A 178 20.89 -3.24 -19.13
N VAL A 179 20.66 -2.76 -20.35
CA VAL A 179 20.46 -1.32 -20.58
C VAL A 179 19.06 -0.93 -20.11
N GLU A 180 19.01 -0.10 -19.07
CA GLU A 180 17.74 0.27 -18.43
C GLU A 180 16.88 1.10 -19.40
N VAL A 181 15.59 0.86 -19.33
CA VAL A 181 14.54 1.62 -20.04
C VAL A 181 13.51 2.14 -19.06
N THR A 182 12.84 3.23 -19.41
CA THR A 182 11.81 3.80 -18.56
C THR A 182 10.72 2.78 -18.24
N PRO A 183 10.34 2.62 -16.96
CA PRO A 183 9.17 1.82 -16.58
C PRO A 183 7.85 2.54 -16.80
N PHE A 184 7.87 3.86 -17.03
CA PHE A 184 6.67 4.68 -17.15
C PHE A 184 6.07 4.68 -18.56
N SER A 185 4.75 4.65 -18.62
CA SER A 185 3.97 4.79 -19.86
C SER A 185 2.61 5.45 -19.58
N ALA A 186 1.89 5.77 -20.66
CA ALA A 186 0.52 6.25 -20.66
C ALA A 186 -0.31 5.23 -21.44
N THR A 187 -0.95 4.29 -20.75
CA THR A 187 -1.61 3.12 -21.36
C THR A 187 -2.96 2.75 -20.74
N VAL A 188 -3.48 3.57 -19.80
CA VAL A 188 -4.82 3.39 -19.22
C VAL A 188 -5.88 4.09 -20.04
#